data_8f373703a9963eaa29f7e4f09c01e571
#
_entry.id   8f373703a9963eaa29f7e4f09c01e571
#
_cell.length_a   1.000
_cell.length_b   1.000
_cell.length_c   1.000
_cell.angle_alpha   90.00
_cell.angle_beta   90.00
_cell.angle_gamma   90.00
#
_symmetry.space_group_name_H-M   'P 1'
#
loop_
_entity.id
_entity.type
_entity.pdbx_description
1 polymer ?
#
loop_
_entity_poly.entity_id
_entity_poly.type
_entity_poly.pdbx_seq_one_letter_code
_entity_poly.pdbx_strand_id
1 'polypeptide(L)'
;MIMMTKEETLKWLIDHNINENNLLINYEKKYSKKIPADSGVKNYLAKEISSVYNKNDILLYINEFGIFPSSENMYLFDGYRKSIGVNSNIYEKPTHIINQNENIDFYCILGMILYFFMGCIIIPINNQDEIIEISHDEKLDVYVKNGSDNNYILNKVMQI
;
A
#
# COMPACT_ATOMS: atom_id res chain seq x y z
N MET A 1 -6.48 -6.39 -12.57
CA MET A 1 -6.04 -6.54 -11.14
C MET A 1 -6.07 -7.99 -10.74
N ILE A 2 -5.02 -8.51 -10.11
CA ILE A 2 -4.92 -9.88 -9.60
C ILE A 2 -4.98 -9.83 -8.08
N MET A 3 -5.69 -10.78 -7.46
CA MET A 3 -5.86 -10.83 -6.02
C MET A 3 -5.15 -12.05 -5.44
N MET A 4 -4.47 -11.86 -4.31
CA MET A 4 -3.77 -12.93 -3.60
C MET A 4 -4.33 -13.10 -2.18
N THR A 5 -4.37 -14.36 -1.74
CA THR A 5 -4.62 -14.70 -0.33
C THR A 5 -3.45 -14.26 0.53
N LYS A 6 -3.63 -14.27 1.85
CA LYS A 6 -2.53 -13.97 2.78
C LYS A 6 -1.37 -14.95 2.61
N GLU A 7 -1.64 -16.23 2.42
CA GLU A 7 -0.62 -17.28 2.24
C GLU A 7 0.19 -17.07 0.95
N GLU A 8 -0.50 -16.76 -0.16
CA GLU A 8 0.16 -16.44 -1.43
C GLU A 8 1.04 -15.19 -1.29
N THR A 9 0.55 -14.18 -0.56
CA THR A 9 1.29 -12.95 -0.29
C THR A 9 2.56 -13.21 0.53
N LEU A 10 2.43 -13.94 1.63
CA LEU A 10 3.57 -14.29 2.49
C LEU A 10 4.63 -15.07 1.72
N LYS A 11 4.21 -16.01 0.89
CA LYS A 11 5.12 -16.74 0.01
C LYS A 11 5.84 -15.80 -0.96
N TRP A 12 5.09 -14.89 -1.60
CA TRP A 12 5.68 -13.90 -2.52
C TRP A 12 6.72 -13.03 -1.81
N LEU A 13 6.39 -12.52 -0.61
CA LEU A 13 7.31 -11.71 0.20
C LEU A 13 8.61 -12.48 0.54
N ILE A 14 8.49 -13.73 0.98
CA ILE A 14 9.64 -14.59 1.28
C ILE A 14 10.51 -14.79 0.04
N ASP A 15 9.91 -15.12 -1.10
CA ASP A 15 10.60 -15.34 -2.38
C ASP A 15 11.38 -14.08 -2.85
N HIS A 16 10.95 -12.88 -2.39
CA HIS A 16 11.60 -11.59 -2.67
C HIS A 16 12.46 -11.07 -1.52
N ASN A 17 12.71 -11.88 -0.47
CA ASN A 17 13.49 -11.52 0.73
C ASN A 17 12.94 -10.29 1.49
N ILE A 18 11.62 -10.13 1.51
CA ILE A 18 10.92 -9.09 2.25
C ILE A 18 10.29 -9.72 3.50
N ASN A 19 10.55 -9.15 4.67
CA ASN A 19 9.95 -9.59 5.92
C ASN A 19 8.86 -8.59 6.34
N GLU A 20 7.58 -9.00 6.26
CA GLU A 20 6.45 -8.13 6.61
C GLU A 20 6.44 -7.68 8.08
N ASN A 21 6.97 -8.52 8.99
CA ASN A 21 6.95 -8.24 10.42
C ASN A 21 8.15 -7.38 10.87
N ASN A 22 9.18 -7.31 10.04
CA ASN A 22 10.37 -6.53 10.34
C ASN A 22 11.10 -6.13 9.06
N LEU A 23 10.60 -5.09 8.40
CA LEU A 23 11.25 -4.52 7.21
C LEU A 23 12.69 -4.08 7.48
N LEU A 24 13.02 -3.70 8.73
CA LEU A 24 14.37 -3.24 9.12
C LEU A 24 15.47 -4.30 8.97
N ILE A 25 15.14 -5.59 8.77
CA ILE A 25 16.15 -6.62 8.53
C ILE A 25 16.93 -6.35 7.24
N ASN A 26 16.21 -6.03 6.15
CA ASN A 26 16.79 -5.83 4.82
C ASN A 26 16.66 -4.39 4.30
N TYR A 27 15.94 -3.55 5.04
CA TYR A 27 15.64 -2.18 4.67
C TYR A 27 15.94 -1.22 5.81
N GLU A 28 16.33 -0.01 5.47
CA GLU A 28 16.48 1.10 6.42
C GLU A 28 15.30 2.06 6.26
N LYS A 29 14.65 2.42 7.37
CA LYS A 29 13.62 3.47 7.37
C LYS A 29 14.31 4.82 7.15
N LYS A 30 14.12 5.42 5.98
CA LYS A 30 14.72 6.71 5.61
C LYS A 30 13.80 7.90 5.89
N TYR A 31 12.50 7.67 5.97
CA TYR A 31 11.53 8.76 6.15
C TYR A 31 10.32 8.29 6.93
N SER A 32 9.79 9.16 7.77
CA SER A 32 8.56 8.94 8.53
C SER A 32 7.77 10.24 8.61
N LYS A 33 6.49 10.17 8.30
CA LYS A 33 5.57 11.30 8.34
C LYS A 33 4.25 10.90 8.95
N LYS A 34 3.71 11.74 9.83
CA LYS A 34 2.32 11.59 10.30
C LYS A 34 1.36 12.03 9.20
N ILE A 35 0.37 11.21 8.92
CA ILE A 35 -0.70 11.52 7.96
C ILE A 35 -1.71 12.43 8.69
N PRO A 36 -2.02 13.63 8.16
CA PRO A 36 -3.03 14.50 8.76
C PRO A 36 -4.43 13.88 8.73
N ALA A 37 -5.25 14.21 9.73
CA ALA A 37 -6.63 13.72 9.82
C ALA A 37 -7.56 14.31 8.73
N ASP A 38 -7.18 15.44 8.13
CA ASP A 38 -7.98 16.13 7.11
C ASP A 38 -8.18 15.24 5.88
N SER A 39 -9.44 15.08 5.46
CA SER A 39 -9.81 14.22 4.33
C SER A 39 -9.29 14.73 2.98
N GLY A 40 -9.18 16.05 2.80
CA GLY A 40 -8.62 16.64 1.60
C GLY A 40 -7.13 16.34 1.47
N VAL A 41 -6.40 16.40 2.58
CA VAL A 41 -4.97 16.03 2.62
C VAL A 41 -4.76 14.54 2.38
N LYS A 42 -5.61 13.68 2.95
CA LYS A 42 -5.57 12.23 2.69
C LYS A 42 -5.80 11.92 1.20
N ASN A 43 -6.78 12.58 0.60
CA ASN A 43 -7.06 12.45 -0.83
C ASN A 43 -5.89 12.92 -1.72
N TYR A 44 -5.30 14.07 -1.38
CA TYR A 44 -4.10 14.56 -2.05
C TYR A 44 -2.92 13.58 -1.91
N LEU A 45 -2.68 13.06 -0.72
CA LEU A 45 -1.64 12.07 -0.45
C LEU A 45 -1.84 10.79 -1.28
N ALA A 46 -3.07 10.25 -1.34
CA ALA A 46 -3.41 9.10 -2.17
C ALA A 46 -3.09 9.36 -3.64
N LYS A 47 -3.44 10.55 -4.16
CA LYS A 47 -3.15 10.96 -5.53
C LYS A 47 -1.65 11.01 -5.81
N GLU A 48 -0.89 11.65 -4.92
CA GLU A 48 0.56 11.81 -5.10
C GLU A 48 1.28 10.45 -5.03
N ILE A 49 0.96 9.61 -4.04
CA ILE A 49 1.53 8.26 -3.95
C ILE A 49 1.18 7.45 -5.21
N SER A 50 -0.08 7.46 -5.66
CA SER A 50 -0.44 6.73 -6.89
C SER A 50 0.31 7.25 -8.11
N SER A 51 0.60 8.55 -8.19
CA SER A 51 1.37 9.13 -9.28
C SER A 51 2.84 8.72 -9.30
N VAL A 52 3.43 8.48 -8.13
CA VAL A 52 4.81 7.97 -8.00
C VAL A 52 4.96 6.59 -8.64
N TYR A 53 3.92 5.78 -8.54
CA TYR A 53 3.90 4.41 -9.06
C TYR A 53 3.29 4.25 -10.45
N ASN A 54 2.92 5.33 -11.15
CA ASN A 54 2.16 5.29 -12.42
C ASN A 54 2.82 4.51 -13.57
N LYS A 55 4.09 4.14 -13.44
CA LYS A 55 4.86 3.35 -14.43
C LYS A 55 5.28 1.97 -13.91
N ASN A 56 4.82 1.59 -12.74
CA ASN A 56 5.19 0.34 -12.10
C ASN A 56 3.95 -0.52 -11.85
N ASP A 57 4.12 -1.81 -12.04
CA ASP A 57 3.21 -2.76 -11.41
C ASP A 57 3.55 -2.81 -9.93
N ILE A 58 2.52 -2.82 -9.08
CA ILE A 58 2.69 -2.80 -7.63
C ILE A 58 1.99 -3.97 -6.97
N LEU A 59 2.56 -4.42 -5.86
CA LEU A 59 1.89 -5.24 -4.88
C LEU A 59 1.45 -4.32 -3.73
N LEU A 60 0.14 -4.25 -3.52
CA LEU A 60 -0.49 -3.55 -2.41
C LEU A 60 -1.04 -4.59 -1.44
N TYR A 61 -0.39 -4.78 -0.30
CA TYR A 61 -0.82 -5.71 0.73
C TYR A 61 -1.45 -4.96 1.90
N ILE A 62 -2.75 -5.17 2.14
CA ILE A 62 -3.47 -4.63 3.29
C ILE A 62 -3.27 -5.60 4.45
N ASN A 63 -2.43 -5.24 5.41
CA ASN A 63 -2.05 -6.07 6.55
C ASN A 63 -2.79 -5.72 7.84
N GLU A 64 -3.44 -4.54 7.88
CA GLU A 64 -4.24 -4.08 9.03
C GLU A 64 -5.58 -3.50 8.56
N PHE A 65 -6.68 -3.92 9.17
CA PHE A 65 -8.04 -3.55 8.76
C PHE A 65 -8.63 -2.36 9.53
N GLY A 66 -7.75 -1.54 10.12
CA GLY A 66 -8.11 -0.33 10.85
C GLY A 66 -8.40 -0.56 12.34
N ILE A 67 -8.42 0.54 13.10
CA ILE A 67 -8.66 0.52 14.55
C ILE A 67 -10.13 0.19 14.84
N PHE A 68 -11.03 0.62 13.97
CA PHE A 68 -12.48 0.39 14.06
C PHE A 68 -12.98 -0.18 12.73
N PRO A 69 -12.77 -1.47 12.45
CA PRO A 69 -13.32 -2.08 11.25
C PRO A 69 -14.85 -2.14 11.38
N SER A 70 -15.51 -0.99 11.14
CA SER A 70 -16.95 -0.99 11.08
C SER A 70 -17.38 -1.83 9.89
N SER A 71 -18.45 -2.60 10.04
CA SER A 71 -19.03 -3.37 8.93
C SER A 71 -19.35 -2.48 7.73
N GLU A 72 -19.71 -1.21 7.95
CA GLU A 72 -20.01 -0.24 6.91
C GLU A 72 -18.79 0.11 6.06
N ASN A 73 -17.63 0.37 6.68
CA ASN A 73 -16.40 0.66 5.96
C ASN A 73 -15.96 -0.53 5.09
N MET A 74 -16.08 -1.74 5.64
CA MET A 74 -15.76 -2.96 4.89
C MET A 74 -16.74 -3.20 3.74
N TYR A 75 -18.04 -2.93 3.93
CA TYR A 75 -19.02 -3.01 2.85
C TYR A 75 -18.75 -2.01 1.73
N LEU A 76 -18.37 -0.78 2.06
CA LEU A 76 -18.01 0.23 1.07
C LEU A 76 -16.74 -0.18 0.31
N PHE A 77 -15.74 -0.67 1.01
CA PHE A 77 -14.48 -1.11 0.40
C PHE A 77 -14.71 -2.33 -0.52
N ASP A 78 -15.41 -3.36 -0.05
CA ASP A 78 -15.75 -4.53 -0.87
C ASP A 78 -16.73 -4.18 -2.00
N GLY A 79 -17.62 -3.22 -1.80
CA GLY A 79 -18.50 -2.70 -2.83
C GLY A 79 -17.73 -2.07 -3.99
N TYR A 80 -16.73 -1.25 -3.66
CA TYR A 80 -15.82 -0.70 -4.67
C TYR A 80 -15.03 -1.81 -5.37
N ARG A 81 -14.43 -2.75 -4.62
CA ARG A 81 -13.69 -3.87 -5.21
C ARG A 81 -14.55 -4.68 -6.19
N LYS A 82 -15.81 -4.93 -5.85
CA LYS A 82 -16.76 -5.60 -6.75
C LYS A 82 -17.03 -4.80 -8.01
N SER A 83 -17.13 -3.47 -7.92
CA SER A 83 -17.36 -2.61 -9.10
C SER A 83 -16.21 -2.65 -10.11
N ILE A 84 -15.00 -2.96 -9.67
CA ILE A 84 -13.82 -3.15 -10.51
C ILE A 84 -13.54 -4.63 -10.83
N GLY A 85 -14.51 -5.51 -10.61
CA GLY A 85 -14.44 -6.92 -10.99
C GLY A 85 -13.82 -7.87 -9.95
N VAL A 86 -13.55 -7.42 -8.73
CA VAL A 86 -13.01 -8.26 -7.65
C VAL A 86 -14.13 -8.87 -6.83
N ASN A 87 -14.34 -10.18 -6.94
CA ASN A 87 -15.45 -10.88 -6.29
C ASN A 87 -15.15 -11.49 -4.91
N SER A 88 -13.87 -11.58 -4.52
CA SER A 88 -13.46 -12.02 -3.19
C SER A 88 -13.57 -10.90 -2.15
N ASN A 89 -13.87 -11.21 -0.90
CA ASN A 89 -13.82 -10.21 0.16
C ASN A 89 -12.37 -9.89 0.56
N ILE A 90 -12.17 -8.76 1.26
CA ILE A 90 -10.84 -8.27 1.61
C ILE A 90 -10.11 -9.19 2.60
N TYR A 91 -10.83 -9.86 3.49
CA TYR A 91 -10.23 -10.76 4.48
C TYR A 91 -9.70 -12.05 3.85
N GLU A 92 -10.34 -12.51 2.76
CA GLU A 92 -9.88 -13.69 2.01
C GLU A 92 -8.68 -13.37 1.11
N LYS A 93 -8.74 -12.20 0.44
CA LYS A 93 -7.70 -11.77 -0.49
C LYS A 93 -7.31 -10.31 -0.25
N PRO A 94 -6.45 -10.07 0.76
CA PRO A 94 -6.05 -8.72 1.16
C PRO A 94 -5.05 -8.05 0.22
N THR A 95 -4.45 -8.81 -0.72
CA THR A 95 -3.40 -8.29 -1.58
C THR A 95 -3.92 -8.07 -2.99
N HIS A 96 -3.54 -6.92 -3.55
CA HIS A 96 -3.84 -6.49 -4.90
C HIS A 96 -2.54 -6.36 -5.69
N ILE A 97 -2.41 -7.11 -6.78
CA ILE A 97 -1.42 -6.82 -7.82
C ILE A 97 -2.10 -5.88 -8.82
N ILE A 98 -1.63 -4.66 -8.87
CA ILE A 98 -2.19 -3.57 -9.66
C ILE A 98 -1.20 -3.23 -10.77
N ASN A 99 -1.66 -3.35 -12.02
CA ASN A 99 -0.81 -3.01 -13.16
C ASN A 99 -0.76 -1.49 -13.38
N GLN A 100 0.28 -1.03 -14.05
CA GLN A 100 0.46 0.39 -14.38
C GLN A 100 -0.73 1.06 -15.07
N ASN A 101 -1.58 0.30 -15.77
CA ASN A 101 -2.79 0.81 -16.43
C ASN A 101 -4.00 0.93 -15.49
N GLU A 102 -3.91 0.42 -14.27
CA GLU A 102 -4.95 0.44 -13.23
C GLU A 102 -4.70 1.51 -12.17
N ASN A 103 -4.01 2.60 -12.53
CA ASN A 103 -3.60 3.64 -11.60
C ASN A 103 -4.78 4.37 -10.94
N ILE A 104 -5.93 4.47 -11.62
CA ILE A 104 -7.15 5.06 -11.05
C ILE A 104 -7.67 4.18 -9.93
N ASP A 105 -7.69 2.86 -10.13
CA ASP A 105 -8.13 1.91 -9.11
C ASP A 105 -7.19 1.93 -7.91
N PHE A 106 -5.88 2.00 -8.15
CA PHE A 106 -4.89 2.18 -7.09
C PHE A 106 -5.15 3.43 -6.26
N TYR A 107 -5.35 4.57 -6.91
CA TYR A 107 -5.68 5.82 -6.24
C TYR A 107 -6.94 5.70 -5.38
N CYS A 108 -8.01 5.11 -5.90
CA CYS A 108 -9.26 4.95 -5.16
C CYS A 108 -9.11 4.00 -3.97
N ILE A 109 -8.43 2.85 -4.16
CA ILE A 109 -8.16 1.89 -3.07
C ILE A 109 -7.32 2.55 -1.97
N LEU A 110 -6.25 3.25 -2.36
CA LEU A 110 -5.37 3.94 -1.41
C LEU A 110 -6.10 5.04 -0.65
N GLY A 111 -6.97 5.80 -1.33
CA GLY A 111 -7.84 6.79 -0.70
C GLY A 111 -8.72 6.18 0.39
N MET A 112 -9.32 5.03 0.12
CA MET A 112 -10.14 4.32 1.12
C MET A 112 -9.29 3.77 2.28
N ILE A 113 -8.09 3.23 2.00
CA ILE A 113 -7.16 2.78 3.04
C ILE A 113 -6.84 3.92 4.00
N LEU A 114 -6.48 5.09 3.49
CA LEU A 114 -6.17 6.28 4.29
C LEU A 114 -7.40 6.79 5.05
N TYR A 115 -8.58 6.75 4.44
CA TYR A 115 -9.81 7.23 5.04
C TYR A 115 -10.32 6.32 6.16
N PHE A 116 -10.19 5.00 5.99
CA PHE A 116 -10.66 3.99 6.95
C PHE A 116 -9.59 3.58 7.97
N PHE A 117 -8.45 4.27 8.01
CA PHE A 117 -7.34 3.97 8.93
C PHE A 117 -6.84 2.54 8.82
N MET A 118 -6.73 2.04 7.62
CA MET A 118 -6.16 0.73 7.34
C MET A 118 -4.64 0.81 7.20
N GLY A 119 -3.94 -0.27 7.56
CA GLY A 119 -2.52 -0.41 7.27
C GLY A 119 -2.27 -1.15 5.97
N CYS A 120 -1.23 -0.74 5.24
CA CYS A 120 -0.80 -1.45 4.04
C CYS A 120 0.69 -1.29 3.77
N ILE A 121 1.23 -2.22 2.98
CA ILE A 121 2.58 -2.17 2.42
C ILE A 121 2.44 -2.06 0.90
N ILE A 122 3.17 -1.12 0.31
CA ILE A 122 3.18 -0.85 -1.14
C ILE A 122 4.58 -1.18 -1.67
N ILE A 123 4.67 -2.15 -2.58
CA ILE A 123 5.92 -2.68 -3.10
C ILE A 123 5.90 -2.63 -4.63
N PRO A 124 6.85 -1.93 -5.29
CA PRO A 124 7.02 -2.05 -6.74
C PRO A 124 7.46 -3.46 -7.09
N ILE A 125 6.79 -4.13 -8.03
CA ILE A 125 7.07 -5.54 -8.37
C ILE A 125 8.43 -5.69 -9.07
N ASN A 126 8.75 -4.76 -9.98
CA ASN A 126 9.95 -4.85 -10.81
C ASN A 126 11.23 -4.34 -10.11
N ASN A 127 11.08 -3.55 -9.05
CA ASN A 127 12.20 -3.01 -8.29
C ASN A 127 11.79 -2.80 -6.84
N GLN A 128 12.18 -3.71 -5.95
CA GLN A 128 11.86 -3.66 -4.52
C GLN A 128 12.88 -2.84 -3.71
N ASP A 129 13.59 -1.88 -4.32
CA ASP A 129 14.57 -1.07 -3.58
C ASP A 129 13.94 -0.12 -2.57
N GLU A 130 12.71 0.31 -2.85
CA GLU A 130 11.99 1.25 -2.00
C GLU A 130 10.56 0.75 -1.73
N ILE A 131 10.15 0.76 -0.46
CA ILE A 131 8.85 0.29 0.02
C ILE A 131 8.17 1.41 0.80
N ILE A 132 6.87 1.59 0.61
CA ILE A 132 6.05 2.45 1.47
C ILE A 132 5.22 1.56 2.40
N GLU A 133 5.24 1.89 3.69
CA GLU A 133 4.33 1.36 4.68
C GLU A 133 3.41 2.47 5.17
N ILE A 134 2.12 2.19 5.22
CA ILE A 134 1.11 3.02 5.86
C ILE A 134 0.55 2.23 7.02
N SER A 135 0.62 2.77 8.23
CA SER A 135 0.06 2.13 9.42
C SER A 135 -1.32 2.71 9.79
N HIS A 136 -2.11 1.93 10.50
CA HIS A 136 -3.39 2.39 11.07
C HIS A 136 -3.23 3.56 12.08
N ASP A 137 -2.02 3.77 12.61
CA ASP A 137 -1.65 4.91 13.47
C ASP A 137 -1.42 6.21 12.69
N GLU A 138 -1.87 6.28 11.43
CA GLU A 138 -1.71 7.43 10.55
C GLU A 138 -0.23 7.83 10.32
N LYS A 139 0.64 6.84 10.16
CA LYS A 139 2.03 7.05 9.76
C LYS A 139 2.27 6.54 8.36
N LEU A 140 3.05 7.29 7.62
CA LEU A 140 3.63 6.88 6.34
C LEU A 140 5.13 6.79 6.54
N ASP A 141 5.67 5.60 6.33
CA ASP A 141 7.09 5.30 6.41
C ASP A 141 7.62 4.88 5.03
N VAL A 142 8.81 5.37 4.68
CA VAL A 142 9.52 4.95 3.47
C VAL A 142 10.77 4.19 3.88
N TYR A 143 10.89 2.99 3.37
CA TYR A 143 12.03 2.09 3.59
C TYR A 143 12.83 1.97 2.30
N VAL A 144 14.15 2.02 2.42
CA VAL A 144 15.10 1.81 1.32
C VAL A 144 15.91 0.56 1.63
N LYS A 145 16.08 -0.31 0.62
CA LYS A 145 16.86 -1.54 0.74
C LYS A 145 18.31 -1.24 1.09
N ASN A 146 18.86 -2.00 2.04
CA ASN A 146 20.23 -1.83 2.49
C ASN A 146 21.21 -1.97 1.32
N GLY A 147 22.05 -0.96 1.12
CA GLY A 147 23.01 -0.90 0.02
C GLY A 147 22.45 -0.45 -1.33
N SER A 148 21.18 -0.05 -1.42
CA SER A 148 20.63 0.58 -2.62
C SER A 148 20.91 2.09 -2.62
N ASP A 149 21.30 2.62 -3.76
CA ASP A 149 21.43 4.07 -4.04
C ASP A 149 20.15 4.66 -4.65
N ASN A 150 19.12 3.83 -4.89
CA ASN A 150 17.85 4.28 -5.45
C ASN A 150 17.01 4.97 -4.36
N ASN A 151 16.69 6.24 -4.58
CA ASN A 151 15.89 7.07 -3.69
C ASN A 151 14.78 7.81 -4.45
N TYR A 152 14.27 7.22 -5.52
CA TYR A 152 13.26 7.89 -6.37
C TYR A 152 11.94 8.11 -5.62
N ILE A 153 11.42 7.05 -5.00
CA ILE A 153 10.15 7.10 -4.24
C ILE A 153 10.33 7.99 -3.01
N LEU A 154 11.43 7.80 -2.27
CA LEU A 154 11.79 8.62 -1.11
C LEU A 154 11.77 10.12 -1.45
N ASN A 155 12.48 10.52 -2.52
CA ASN A 155 12.57 11.92 -2.93
C ASN A 155 11.21 12.51 -3.34
N LYS A 156 10.35 11.69 -3.95
CA LYS A 156 8.99 12.11 -4.31
C LYS A 156 8.10 12.26 -3.10
N VAL A 157 8.09 11.28 -2.22
CA VAL A 157 7.25 11.27 -1.00
C VAL A 157 7.65 12.37 -0.02
N MET A 158 8.93 12.72 0.06
CA MET A 158 9.41 13.83 0.90
C MET A 158 8.88 15.22 0.45
N GLN A 159 8.44 15.34 -0.81
CA GLN A 159 7.90 16.59 -1.37
C GLN A 159 6.38 16.73 -1.15
N ILE A 160 5.70 15.69 -0.72
CA ILE A 160 4.27 15.67 -0.40
C ILE A 160 4.06 16.16 1.03
#